data_2581fbce24c6c119bc1efceb2d62f91b
#
_entry.id   2581fbce24c6c119bc1efceb2d62f91b
#
_cell.length_a   1.000
_cell.length_b   1.000
_cell.length_c   1.000
_cell.angle_alpha   90.00
_cell.angle_beta   90.00
_cell.angle_gamma   90.00
#
_symmetry.space_group_name_H-M   'P 1'
#
loop_
_entity.id
_entity.type
_entity.pdbx_description
1 polymer ?
#
loop_
_entity_poly.entity_id
_entity_poly.type
_entity_poly.pdbx_seq_one_letter_code
_entity_poly.pdbx_strand_id
1 'polypeptide(L)'
;MDIQRRLARGELSEILGEDLIEIDKMFRTYLISYKAKQYLSATSKISEDALKYIDAYIQGVNYFIKTGPKTIEHRLIREEVRPFDRLDVASMTIYMAFSLMDGIRRDMLFSMLKEKISKSDLAIIFPDYADNNFLTIMEEEIDSIPKRNYSR
;
A
#
# COMPACT_ATOMS: atom_id res chain seq x y z
N MET A 1 1.41 -8.38 8.58
CA MET A 1 2.36 -7.24 8.78
C MET A 1 3.80 -7.61 8.42
N ASP A 2 4.40 -8.73 8.88
CA ASP A 2 5.80 -9.06 8.55
C ASP A 2 6.03 -9.24 7.05
N ILE A 3 5.17 -10.00 6.37
CA ILE A 3 5.20 -10.16 4.90
C ILE A 3 5.12 -8.81 4.18
N GLN A 4 4.22 -7.92 4.61
CA GLN A 4 4.05 -6.61 3.97
C GLN A 4 5.28 -5.70 4.11
N ARG A 5 5.92 -5.66 5.30
CA ARG A 5 7.15 -4.88 5.46
C ARG A 5 8.30 -5.43 4.63
N ARG A 6 8.42 -6.77 4.56
CA ARG A 6 9.43 -7.42 3.72
C ARG A 6 9.17 -7.16 2.23
N LEU A 7 7.91 -7.21 1.79
CA LEU A 7 7.52 -6.83 0.43
C LEU A 7 7.93 -5.38 0.15
N ALA A 8 7.51 -4.43 1.01
CA ALA A 8 7.84 -3.02 0.85
C ALA A 8 9.35 -2.73 0.78
N ARG A 9 10.16 -3.58 1.41
CA ARG A 9 11.62 -3.45 1.48
C ARG A 9 12.36 -4.29 0.42
N GLY A 10 11.65 -5.17 -0.30
CA GLY A 10 12.25 -6.12 -1.22
C GLY A 10 13.11 -7.16 -0.49
N GLU A 11 12.56 -7.78 0.55
CA GLU A 11 13.19 -8.73 1.45
C GLU A 11 12.37 -10.04 1.59
N LEU A 12 11.44 -10.31 0.65
CA LEU A 12 10.59 -11.51 0.71
C LEU A 12 11.36 -12.79 0.48
N SER A 13 12.32 -12.77 -0.44
CA SER A 13 13.13 -13.94 -0.79
C SER A 13 13.95 -14.47 0.37
N GLU A 14 14.25 -13.63 1.37
CA GLU A 14 14.97 -14.05 2.58
C GLU A 14 14.23 -15.15 3.36
N ILE A 15 12.90 -15.16 3.31
CA ILE A 15 12.06 -16.10 4.08
C ILE A 15 11.23 -17.06 3.23
N LEU A 16 10.95 -16.71 1.98
CA LEU A 16 10.07 -17.49 1.09
C LEU A 16 10.84 -18.14 -0.07
N GLY A 17 12.14 -17.89 -0.18
CA GLY A 17 13.00 -18.53 -1.16
C GLY A 17 13.24 -17.74 -2.43
N GLU A 18 14.09 -18.31 -3.29
CA GLU A 18 14.64 -17.66 -4.48
C GLU A 18 13.61 -17.29 -5.55
N ASP A 19 12.47 -17.97 -5.58
CA ASP A 19 11.38 -17.66 -6.53
C ASP A 19 10.86 -16.22 -6.41
N LEU A 20 11.09 -15.56 -5.27
CA LEU A 20 10.65 -14.19 -5.01
C LEU A 20 11.74 -13.12 -5.26
N ILE A 21 12.91 -13.50 -5.74
CA ILE A 21 14.01 -12.56 -6.00
C ILE A 21 13.60 -11.49 -7.02
N GLU A 22 12.87 -11.85 -8.07
CA GLU A 22 12.43 -10.88 -9.08
C GLU A 22 11.42 -9.86 -8.49
N ILE A 23 10.58 -10.30 -7.58
CA ILE A 23 9.67 -9.42 -6.84
C ILE A 23 10.48 -8.47 -5.95
N ASP A 24 11.46 -8.97 -5.22
CA ASP A 24 12.32 -8.15 -4.38
C ASP A 24 13.10 -7.10 -5.21
N LYS A 25 13.65 -7.48 -6.36
CA LYS A 25 14.30 -6.56 -7.29
C LYS A 25 13.35 -5.46 -7.76
N MET A 26 12.12 -5.82 -8.11
CA MET A 26 11.09 -4.86 -8.52
C MET A 26 10.81 -3.85 -7.42
N PHE A 27 10.56 -4.30 -6.17
CA PHE A 27 10.28 -3.40 -5.05
C PHE A 27 11.49 -2.54 -4.65
N ARG A 28 12.71 -3.07 -4.77
CA ARG A 28 13.94 -2.28 -4.59
C ARG A 28 14.10 -1.22 -5.67
N THR A 29 13.69 -1.50 -6.91
CA THR A 29 13.68 -0.53 -8.02
C THR A 29 12.69 0.62 -7.77
N TYR A 30 11.58 0.38 -7.08
CA TYR A 30 10.63 1.43 -6.67
C TYR A 30 11.18 2.35 -5.58
N LEU A 31 12.32 2.02 -4.98
CA LEU A 31 13.03 2.82 -3.98
C LEU A 31 12.21 3.15 -2.73
N ILE A 32 11.24 2.32 -2.36
CA ILE A 32 10.33 2.54 -1.21
C ILE A 32 11.14 2.73 0.07
N SER A 33 12.01 1.78 0.41
CA SER A 33 12.87 1.88 1.60
C SER A 33 13.81 3.08 1.59
N TYR A 34 14.34 3.43 0.41
CA TYR A 34 15.18 4.60 0.26
C TYR A 34 14.41 5.89 0.57
N LYS A 35 13.21 6.03 0.01
CA LYS A 35 12.31 7.17 0.30
C LYS A 35 11.90 7.21 1.77
N ALA A 36 11.59 6.07 2.37
CA ALA A 36 11.28 5.98 3.80
C ALA A 36 12.44 6.49 4.66
N LYS A 37 13.69 6.09 4.35
CA LYS A 37 14.89 6.60 5.04
C LYS A 37 15.05 8.11 4.87
N GLN A 38 14.81 8.64 3.67
CA GLN A 38 14.88 10.09 3.43
C GLN A 38 13.83 10.84 4.28
N TYR A 39 12.59 10.34 4.37
CA TYR A 39 11.55 10.97 5.19
C TYR A 39 11.91 10.96 6.68
N LEU A 40 12.45 9.85 7.18
CA LEU A 40 12.85 9.73 8.58
C LEU A 40 14.07 10.58 8.93
N SER A 41 15.01 10.78 8.00
CA SER A 41 16.18 11.64 8.19
C SER A 41 15.85 13.13 8.13
N ALA A 42 14.79 13.51 7.40
CA ALA A 42 14.29 14.87 7.33
C ALA A 42 13.38 15.18 8.55
N THR A 43 13.91 15.08 9.76
CA THR A 43 13.18 15.21 11.04
C THR A 43 12.33 16.48 11.16
N SER A 44 12.65 17.53 10.38
CA SER A 44 11.86 18.76 10.35
C SER A 44 10.47 18.62 9.73
N LYS A 45 10.15 17.51 9.06
CA LYS A 45 8.87 17.29 8.37
C LYS A 45 7.87 16.43 9.15
N ILE A 46 8.32 15.72 10.17
CA ILE A 46 7.47 14.86 10.99
C ILE A 46 7.35 15.51 12.37
N SER A 47 6.13 15.76 12.82
CA SER A 47 5.92 16.34 14.15
C SER A 47 6.40 15.38 15.25
N GLU A 48 6.86 15.94 16.37
CA GLU A 48 7.29 15.14 17.52
C GLU A 48 6.16 14.24 18.06
N ASP A 49 4.92 14.73 18.01
CA ASP A 49 3.77 13.95 18.45
C ASP A 49 3.50 12.77 17.51
N ALA A 50 3.64 12.94 16.18
CA ALA A 50 3.54 11.84 15.25
C ALA A 50 4.62 10.77 15.52
N LEU A 51 5.85 11.18 15.82
CA LEU A 51 6.92 10.25 16.20
C LEU A 51 6.60 9.48 17.49
N LYS A 52 6.03 10.15 18.49
CA LYS A 52 5.60 9.48 19.75
C LYS A 52 4.53 8.41 19.48
N TYR A 53 3.54 8.70 18.62
CA TYR A 53 2.53 7.70 18.25
C TYR A 53 3.12 6.53 17.49
N ILE A 54 4.03 6.78 16.54
CA ILE A 54 4.74 5.72 15.81
C ILE A 54 5.54 4.84 16.77
N ASP A 55 6.28 5.45 17.71
CA ASP A 55 7.07 4.70 18.68
C ASP A 55 6.19 3.85 19.61
N ALA A 56 5.07 4.40 20.10
CA ALA A 56 4.12 3.65 20.91
C ALA A 56 3.51 2.46 20.14
N TYR A 57 3.18 2.67 18.87
CA TYR A 57 2.73 1.59 17.99
C TYR A 57 3.79 0.50 17.83
N ILE A 58 5.04 0.88 17.55
CA ILE A 58 6.17 -0.06 17.41
C ILE A 58 6.39 -0.85 18.71
N GLN A 59 6.33 -0.20 19.86
CA GLN A 59 6.44 -0.86 21.16
C GLN A 59 5.35 -1.92 21.35
N GLY A 60 4.10 -1.62 21.00
CA GLY A 60 3.00 -2.58 21.07
C GLY A 60 3.19 -3.77 20.14
N VAL A 61 3.61 -3.53 18.88
CA VAL A 61 3.92 -4.60 17.93
C VAL A 61 5.06 -5.48 18.45
N ASN A 62 6.15 -4.88 18.93
CA ASN A 62 7.30 -5.61 19.43
C ASN A 62 7.00 -6.39 20.71
N TYR A 63 6.15 -5.84 21.57
CA TYR A 63 5.64 -6.57 22.73
C TYR A 63 4.89 -7.83 22.30
N PHE A 64 3.99 -7.72 21.30
CA PHE A 64 3.26 -8.88 20.77
C PHE A 64 4.20 -9.91 20.11
N ILE A 65 5.19 -9.47 19.33
CA ILE A 65 6.20 -10.36 18.73
C ILE A 65 6.90 -11.18 19.80
N LYS A 66 7.22 -10.55 20.93
CA LYS A 66 7.96 -11.20 22.04
C LYS A 66 7.09 -12.13 22.89
N THR A 67 5.82 -11.79 23.12
CA THR A 67 4.96 -12.47 24.11
C THR A 67 3.78 -13.21 23.49
N GLY A 68 3.38 -12.85 22.28
CA GLY A 68 2.23 -13.41 21.61
C GLY A 68 2.48 -14.77 20.98
N PRO A 69 1.42 -15.51 20.63
CA PRO A 69 1.53 -16.77 19.92
C PRO A 69 2.08 -16.54 18.51
N LYS A 70 3.00 -17.40 18.06
CA LYS A 70 3.45 -17.42 16.68
C LYS A 70 2.28 -17.80 15.75
N THR A 71 2.08 -17.04 14.66
CA THR A 71 1.07 -17.38 13.65
C THR A 71 1.43 -18.65 12.90
N ILE A 72 0.45 -19.25 12.22
CA ILE A 72 0.64 -20.50 11.47
C ILE A 72 1.74 -20.32 10.41
N GLU A 73 1.75 -19.20 9.70
CA GLU A 73 2.73 -18.87 8.67
C GLU A 73 4.16 -18.88 9.22
N HIS A 74 4.41 -18.21 10.34
CA HIS A 74 5.73 -18.19 10.97
C HIS A 74 6.17 -19.55 11.53
N ARG A 75 5.21 -20.41 11.90
CA ARG A 75 5.52 -21.79 12.30
C ARG A 75 5.93 -22.65 11.10
N LEU A 76 5.30 -22.44 9.94
CA LEU A 76 5.62 -23.16 8.71
C LEU A 76 6.96 -22.74 8.13
N ILE A 77 7.24 -21.44 8.10
CA ILE A 77 8.48 -20.86 7.57
C ILE A 77 9.66 -21.14 8.52
N ARG A 78 9.40 -21.39 9.81
CA ARG A 78 10.40 -21.61 10.88
C ARG A 78 11.32 -20.42 11.11
N GLU A 79 10.92 -19.25 10.69
CA GLU A 79 11.64 -18.00 10.88
C GLU A 79 11.14 -17.22 12.08
N GLU A 80 12.04 -16.47 12.70
CA GLU A 80 11.68 -15.53 13.75
C GLU A 80 11.35 -14.16 13.17
N VAL A 81 10.26 -13.59 13.66
CA VAL A 81 9.87 -12.22 13.28
C VAL A 81 10.86 -11.26 13.94
N ARG A 82 11.64 -10.56 13.13
CA ARG A 82 12.52 -9.51 13.67
C ARG A 82 11.68 -8.36 14.27
N PRO A 83 12.18 -7.63 15.26
CA PRO A 83 11.51 -6.45 15.79
C PRO A 83 11.21 -5.42 14.71
N PHE A 84 10.08 -4.72 14.87
CA PHE A 84 9.72 -3.59 14.02
C PHE A 84 10.49 -2.33 14.43
N ASP A 85 10.82 -1.51 13.45
CA ASP A 85 11.42 -0.20 13.62
C ASP A 85 10.63 0.91 12.88
N ARG A 86 11.05 2.15 13.01
CA ARG A 86 10.42 3.29 12.31
C ARG A 86 10.50 3.15 10.79
N LEU A 87 11.57 2.54 10.28
CA LEU A 87 11.74 2.32 8.84
C LEU A 87 10.71 1.34 8.29
N ASP A 88 10.37 0.30 9.06
CA ASP A 88 9.32 -0.64 8.69
C ASP A 88 7.97 0.07 8.54
N VAL A 89 7.60 0.89 9.53
CA VAL A 89 6.34 1.66 9.50
C VAL A 89 6.32 2.63 8.32
N ALA A 90 7.38 3.39 8.11
CA ALA A 90 7.47 4.34 7.01
C ALA A 90 7.43 3.64 5.63
N SER A 91 8.13 2.51 5.49
CA SER A 91 8.12 1.73 4.24
C SER A 91 6.74 1.15 3.93
N MET A 92 6.05 0.62 4.95
CA MET A 92 4.68 0.12 4.79
C MET A 92 3.69 1.23 4.43
N THR A 93 3.83 2.42 4.99
CA THR A 93 2.99 3.57 4.67
C THR A 93 3.18 4.00 3.21
N ILE A 94 4.42 4.09 2.73
CA ILE A 94 4.71 4.40 1.32
C ILE A 94 4.21 3.28 0.40
N TYR A 95 4.39 2.02 0.79
CA TYR A 95 3.87 0.89 0.04
C TYR A 95 2.35 0.93 -0.07
N MET A 96 1.64 1.24 1.01
CA MET A 96 0.17 1.38 0.99
C MET A 96 -0.26 2.48 0.02
N ALA A 97 0.36 3.66 0.07
CA ALA A 97 0.09 4.74 -0.86
C ALA A 97 0.36 4.31 -2.32
N PHE A 98 1.46 3.58 -2.56
CA PHE A 98 1.80 3.04 -3.88
C PHE A 98 0.76 2.03 -4.37
N SER A 99 0.31 1.10 -3.52
CA SER A 99 -0.69 0.08 -3.90
C SER A 99 -2.05 0.68 -4.26
N LEU A 100 -2.43 1.78 -3.61
CA LEU A 100 -3.67 2.50 -3.91
C LEU A 100 -3.59 3.30 -5.23
N MET A 101 -2.40 3.62 -5.73
CA MET A 101 -2.25 4.31 -7.02
C MET A 101 -2.73 3.48 -8.21
N ASP A 102 -2.73 2.16 -8.10
CA ASP A 102 -3.18 1.28 -9.18
C ASP A 102 -4.69 1.43 -9.43
N GLY A 103 -5.48 1.62 -8.38
CA GLY A 103 -6.90 1.97 -8.48
C GLY A 103 -7.12 3.28 -9.26
N ILE A 104 -6.36 4.32 -8.97
CA ILE A 104 -6.48 5.61 -9.66
C ILE A 104 -6.23 5.49 -11.16
N ARG A 105 -5.20 4.74 -11.58
CA ARG A 105 -4.92 4.51 -13.00
C ARG A 105 -6.04 3.76 -13.70
N ARG A 106 -6.59 2.76 -13.03
CA ARG A 106 -7.70 1.96 -13.52
C ARG A 106 -8.97 2.81 -13.68
N ASP A 107 -9.28 3.65 -12.71
CA ASP A 107 -10.42 4.57 -12.74
C ASP A 107 -10.29 5.64 -13.84
N MET A 108 -9.08 6.17 -14.02
CA MET A 108 -8.80 7.09 -15.13
C MET A 108 -9.00 6.40 -16.48
N LEU A 109 -8.48 5.19 -16.67
CA LEU A 109 -8.64 4.42 -17.91
C LEU A 109 -10.11 4.10 -18.17
N PHE A 110 -10.85 3.66 -17.15
CA PHE A 110 -12.28 3.43 -17.22
C PHE A 110 -13.03 4.68 -17.69
N SER A 111 -12.75 5.83 -17.06
CA SER A 111 -13.39 7.11 -17.41
C SER A 111 -13.10 7.54 -18.85
N MET A 112 -11.89 7.33 -19.34
CA MET A 112 -11.52 7.63 -20.73
C MET A 112 -12.18 6.69 -21.75
N LEU A 113 -12.38 5.42 -21.38
CA LEU A 113 -12.97 4.42 -22.28
C LEU A 113 -14.49 4.45 -22.25
N LYS A 114 -15.12 4.83 -21.14
CA LYS A 114 -16.58 4.92 -20.98
C LYS A 114 -17.26 5.74 -22.09
N GLU A 115 -16.59 6.75 -22.61
CA GLU A 115 -17.11 7.61 -23.69
C GLU A 115 -16.81 7.08 -25.11
N LYS A 116 -15.91 6.09 -25.25
CA LYS A 116 -15.37 5.67 -26.54
C LYS A 116 -15.79 4.28 -26.98
N ILE A 117 -16.19 3.42 -26.06
CA ILE A 117 -16.56 2.02 -26.33
C ILE A 117 -17.94 1.71 -25.77
N SER A 118 -18.55 0.61 -26.26
CA SER A 118 -19.89 0.18 -25.82
C SER A 118 -19.87 -0.27 -24.34
N LYS A 119 -21.05 -0.18 -23.67
CA LYS A 119 -21.19 -0.69 -22.30
C LYS A 119 -20.87 -2.18 -22.17
N SER A 120 -21.19 -2.99 -23.21
CA SER A 120 -20.89 -4.40 -23.26
C SER A 120 -19.39 -4.68 -23.30
N ASP A 121 -18.64 -3.93 -24.13
CA ASP A 121 -17.19 -4.09 -24.22
C ASP A 121 -16.50 -3.58 -22.94
N LEU A 122 -17.04 -2.50 -22.36
CA LEU A 122 -16.54 -1.96 -21.11
C LEU A 122 -16.68 -2.97 -19.96
N ALA A 123 -17.81 -3.69 -19.87
CA ALA A 123 -18.03 -4.74 -18.87
C ALA A 123 -17.09 -5.95 -19.03
N ILE A 124 -16.66 -6.25 -20.26
CA ILE A 124 -15.66 -7.30 -20.51
C ILE A 124 -14.29 -6.88 -20.02
N ILE A 125 -13.90 -5.63 -20.28
CA ILE A 125 -12.56 -5.09 -19.89
C ILE A 125 -12.50 -4.82 -18.38
N PHE A 126 -13.61 -4.36 -17.79
CA PHE A 126 -13.71 -3.98 -16.37
C PHE A 126 -14.89 -4.73 -15.72
N PRO A 127 -14.80 -6.03 -15.49
CA PRO A 127 -15.90 -6.81 -14.92
C PRO A 127 -16.29 -6.35 -13.49
N ASP A 128 -15.38 -5.75 -12.75
CA ASP A 128 -15.62 -5.23 -11.40
C ASP A 128 -16.49 -3.95 -11.36
N TYR A 129 -16.66 -3.30 -12.51
CA TYR A 129 -17.50 -2.10 -12.68
C TYR A 129 -18.87 -2.44 -13.31
N ALA A 130 -19.24 -3.73 -13.40
CA ALA A 130 -20.55 -4.15 -13.88
C ALA A 130 -21.68 -3.66 -12.94
N ASP A 131 -22.87 -3.46 -13.50
CA ASP A 131 -24.04 -2.72 -12.98
C ASP A 131 -24.55 -3.09 -11.56
N ASN A 132 -23.95 -4.06 -10.86
CA ASN A 132 -24.38 -4.51 -9.54
C ASN A 132 -23.50 -4.00 -8.37
N ASN A 133 -22.49 -3.17 -8.65
CA ASN A 133 -21.68 -2.61 -7.58
C ASN A 133 -22.30 -1.32 -7.07
N PHE A 134 -22.58 -1.28 -5.75
CA PHE A 134 -23.01 -0.06 -5.07
C PHE A 134 -21.98 1.03 -5.26
N LEU A 135 -22.32 2.06 -6.01
CA LEU A 135 -21.50 3.26 -6.13
C LEU A 135 -21.51 4.00 -4.79
N THR A 136 -20.33 4.39 -4.32
CA THR A 136 -20.21 5.20 -3.09
C THR A 136 -20.78 6.60 -3.27
N ILE A 137 -20.83 7.09 -4.53
CA ILE A 137 -21.40 8.38 -4.91
C ILE A 137 -22.35 8.10 -6.06
N MET A 138 -23.64 8.49 -5.93
CA MET A 138 -24.63 8.35 -7.00
C MET A 138 -24.31 9.30 -8.16
N GLU A 139 -24.60 8.90 -9.41
CA GLU A 139 -24.36 9.74 -10.61
C GLU A 139 -25.02 11.12 -10.47
N GLU A 140 -26.19 11.21 -9.83
CA GLU A 140 -26.92 12.46 -9.56
C GLU A 140 -26.17 13.40 -8.60
N GLU A 141 -25.33 12.86 -7.72
CA GLU A 141 -24.52 13.67 -6.78
C GLU A 141 -23.27 14.25 -7.45
N ILE A 142 -22.75 13.60 -8.49
CA ILE A 142 -21.55 14.04 -9.22
C ILE A 142 -21.79 15.38 -9.92
N ASP A 143 -22.97 15.58 -10.47
CA ASP A 143 -23.36 16.85 -11.15
C ASP A 143 -23.51 18.02 -10.17
N SER A 144 -23.71 17.74 -8.88
CA SER A 144 -23.81 18.76 -7.83
C SER A 144 -22.45 19.22 -7.29
N ILE A 145 -21.36 18.52 -7.62
CA ILE A 145 -20.01 18.88 -7.16
C ILE A 145 -19.49 20.10 -7.94
N PRO A 146 -19.12 21.21 -7.27
CA PRO A 146 -18.60 22.38 -7.96
C PRO A 146 -17.34 22.03 -8.75
N LYS A 147 -17.38 22.23 -10.08
CA LYS A 147 -16.19 22.05 -10.93
C LYS A 147 -15.14 23.09 -10.51
N ARG A 148 -14.07 22.63 -9.82
CA ARG A 148 -12.94 23.50 -9.52
C ARG A 148 -12.24 23.87 -10.83
N ASN A 149 -12.33 25.13 -11.21
CA ASN A 149 -11.51 25.67 -12.28
C ASN A 149 -10.06 25.74 -11.79
N TYR A 150 -9.25 24.78 -12.22
CA TYR A 150 -7.81 24.91 -12.14
C TYR A 150 -7.37 25.83 -13.27
N SER A 151 -7.40 27.16 -13.04
CA SER A 151 -6.66 28.10 -13.89
C SER A 151 -5.18 27.79 -13.72
N ARG A 152 -4.52 27.51 -14.84
CA ARG A 152 -3.08 27.29 -14.98
C ARG A 152 -2.29 28.54 -14.57
#